data_7a38b69077cb73efc720e2e6a4aa6f8e
#
_entry.id   7a38b69077cb73efc720e2e6a4aa6f8e
#
_cell.length_a   1.000
_cell.length_b   1.000
_cell.length_c   1.000
_cell.angle_alpha   90.00
_cell.angle_beta   90.00
_cell.angle_gamma   90.00
#
_symmetry.space_group_name_H-M   'P 1'
#
loop_
_entity.id
_entity.type
_entity.pdbx_description
1 polymer ?
#
loop_
_entity_poly.entity_id
_entity_poly.type
_entity_poly.pdbx_seq_one_letter_code
_entity_poly.pdbx_strand_id
1 'polypeptide(L)'
;MHEARGETRTAEQHRETAGNGQAGVREGSAASERYDYIVVGAGSAGCIVAARLAEGGAGTVLLIEAGDEAERHPETLSADGFKHTFTNDALMWHRMSAPQADCGGRSLYMGSGRVMGGSGAVNGMVYTRGDRRDFADWPAGWHWEDLVPAFEAVEARLRVRPRTPTAFAERFMAAAEEAGFARKDGLNDGDLAEVVGCNDMNYDGDARRSSYRAWLHEAGGAGVQRLTGAEVQRLAFDDRRRAIGVEVLVAGAVRRIAVTREVILCAGALETPRLLQLSGVGPSEELARLGIGTVLDAPGVGAHLRDHPNVCMFYRGEAPVDFRYPQIYAFGAARPGDGAAPDSCFVCYAAPASLKESMLRMIPILALPGRLYRQRWLRALLRALVHGAFRLPPLRRFVSKVFGVVVILGKPTSEGSVRLASRDPAVPARIDPAYYATESDRDTMDAAVMRAHAITRQAPLAGTGVRALSRAAVSTDRRKRRRWIHGATMTTFHYCGSCRMGEDCDSPVDTRLCVKGLANVRVADASVMPAIPVSALNAPSMMVGYRGADFILEGVAS
;
A
#
# COMPACT_ATOMS: atom_id res chain seq x y z
N MET A 1 -49.58 -48.68 -35.20
CA MET A 1 -50.19 -49.16 -33.94
C MET A 1 -49.97 -48.04 -32.91
N HIS A 2 -51.11 -47.52 -32.62
CA HIS A 2 -51.59 -46.77 -31.44
C HIS A 2 -50.76 -45.55 -31.03
N GLU A 3 -51.28 -44.36 -31.35
CA GLU A 3 -52.37 -43.59 -30.69
C GLU A 3 -51.89 -43.09 -29.31
N ALA A 4 -52.07 -41.89 -28.90
CA ALA A 4 -52.72 -40.68 -29.38
C ALA A 4 -52.85 -39.71 -28.18
N ARG A 5 -52.97 -38.42 -28.50
CA ARG A 5 -53.68 -37.37 -27.74
C ARG A 5 -53.03 -36.95 -26.43
N GLY A 6 -52.69 -35.71 -26.23
CA GLY A 6 -53.38 -34.44 -26.53
C GLY A 6 -53.75 -33.79 -25.23
N GLU A 7 -53.34 -32.53 -25.03
CA GLU A 7 -54.26 -31.48 -24.63
C GLU A 7 -53.48 -30.19 -24.30
N THR A 8 -53.79 -29.19 -25.09
CA THR A 8 -53.61 -27.75 -24.90
C THR A 8 -54.44 -27.23 -23.73
N ARG A 9 -53.89 -26.39 -22.87
CA ARG A 9 -54.66 -25.35 -22.14
C ARG A 9 -53.75 -24.16 -21.80
N THR A 10 -54.02 -23.10 -22.52
CA THR A 10 -54.35 -21.68 -22.20
C THR A 10 -53.49 -20.95 -21.14
N ALA A 11 -52.87 -19.91 -21.69
CA ALA A 11 -52.40 -18.73 -20.95
C ALA A 11 -53.60 -18.01 -20.29
N GLU A 12 -53.42 -17.51 -19.09
CA GLU A 12 -53.86 -16.17 -18.68
C GLU A 12 -53.68 -15.97 -17.15
N GLN A 13 -53.23 -14.73 -16.81
CA GLN A 13 -53.35 -14.07 -15.50
C GLN A 13 -52.40 -14.48 -14.37
N HIS A 14 -51.36 -13.66 -14.18
CA HIS A 14 -51.28 -12.81 -12.98
C HIS A 14 -50.23 -11.70 -13.18
N ARG A 15 -50.72 -10.51 -13.42
CA ARG A 15 -50.04 -9.23 -13.13
C ARG A 15 -50.27 -8.90 -11.65
N GLU A 16 -49.34 -8.05 -11.16
CA GLU A 16 -49.28 -7.44 -9.81
C GLU A 16 -48.64 -8.32 -8.74
N THR A 17 -47.45 -7.94 -8.27
CA THR A 17 -47.15 -6.79 -7.42
C THR A 17 -45.62 -6.56 -7.37
N ALA A 18 -45.20 -5.34 -7.71
CA ALA A 18 -43.88 -4.84 -7.42
C ALA A 18 -43.79 -4.57 -5.90
N GLY A 19 -43.16 -5.47 -5.16
CA GLY A 19 -42.87 -5.32 -3.74
C GLY A 19 -41.42 -4.85 -3.55
N ASN A 20 -41.26 -3.69 -2.93
CA ASN A 20 -40.01 -3.16 -2.41
C ASN A 20 -39.22 -4.22 -1.60
N GLY A 21 -38.19 -4.81 -2.18
CA GLY A 21 -37.26 -5.72 -1.49
C GLY A 21 -36.25 -4.94 -0.68
N GLN A 22 -36.61 -4.47 0.51
CA GLN A 22 -35.65 -4.28 1.57
C GLN A 22 -35.09 -5.68 1.91
N ALA A 23 -33.80 -5.90 1.66
CA ALA A 23 -33.10 -7.10 2.12
C ALA A 23 -33.09 -7.08 3.65
N GLY A 24 -34.02 -7.78 4.25
CA GLY A 24 -34.12 -7.94 5.69
C GLY A 24 -32.88 -8.65 6.22
N VAL A 25 -32.23 -8.06 7.20
CA VAL A 25 -31.25 -8.70 8.06
C VAL A 25 -31.94 -9.91 8.70
N ARG A 26 -31.58 -11.13 8.31
CA ARG A 26 -32.03 -12.32 9.03
C ARG A 26 -31.31 -12.35 10.40
N GLU A 27 -32.02 -12.00 11.44
CA GLU A 27 -31.64 -12.32 12.83
C GLU A 27 -31.77 -13.84 13.02
N GLY A 28 -30.67 -14.54 12.71
CA GLY A 28 -30.49 -15.90 13.19
C GLY A 28 -30.05 -15.85 14.64
N SER A 29 -30.77 -16.50 15.55
CA SER A 29 -30.42 -16.65 16.97
C SER A 29 -29.27 -17.63 17.18
N ALA A 30 -28.06 -17.26 16.71
CA ALA A 30 -26.80 -17.73 17.24
C ALA A 30 -26.32 -16.71 18.26
N ALA A 31 -25.80 -17.13 19.42
CA ALA A 31 -25.19 -16.23 20.39
C ALA A 31 -24.29 -15.25 19.62
N SER A 32 -24.57 -13.95 19.72
CA SER A 32 -23.88 -12.95 18.91
C SER A 32 -22.39 -13.05 19.21
N GLU A 33 -21.59 -13.39 18.20
CA GLU A 33 -20.12 -13.41 18.32
C GLU A 33 -19.67 -12.08 18.91
N ARG A 34 -18.96 -12.14 20.02
CA ARG A 34 -18.61 -10.97 20.83
C ARG A 34 -17.15 -11.04 21.21
N TYR A 35 -16.42 -9.95 20.99
CA TYR A 35 -14.99 -9.84 21.28
C TYR A 35 -14.71 -8.57 22.08
N ASP A 36 -13.63 -8.59 22.84
CA ASP A 36 -13.16 -7.38 23.52
C ASP A 36 -12.56 -6.40 22.52
N TYR A 37 -11.77 -6.92 21.58
CA TYR A 37 -11.12 -6.14 20.53
C TYR A 37 -11.41 -6.72 19.15
N ILE A 38 -11.75 -5.83 18.22
CA ILE A 38 -11.86 -6.17 16.79
C ILE A 38 -10.82 -5.36 16.04
N VAL A 39 -9.85 -6.05 15.42
CA VAL A 39 -8.84 -5.45 14.54
C VAL A 39 -9.28 -5.65 13.09
N VAL A 40 -9.48 -4.55 12.36
CA VAL A 40 -9.97 -4.56 10.98
C VAL A 40 -8.82 -4.35 10.01
N GLY A 41 -8.49 -5.40 9.26
CA GLY A 41 -7.38 -5.45 8.32
C GLY A 41 -6.15 -6.15 8.89
N ALA A 42 -5.79 -7.30 8.31
CA ALA A 42 -4.63 -8.09 8.69
C ALA A 42 -3.38 -7.71 7.85
N GLY A 43 -3.15 -6.41 7.65
CA GLY A 43 -1.97 -5.87 6.99
C GLY A 43 -0.74 -5.81 7.89
N SER A 44 0.26 -5.03 7.47
CA SER A 44 1.54 -4.87 8.17
C SER A 44 1.37 -4.41 9.63
N ALA A 45 0.44 -3.50 9.89
CA ALA A 45 0.16 -3.01 11.24
C ALA A 45 -0.81 -3.93 12.00
N GLY A 46 -1.93 -4.34 11.39
CA GLY A 46 -2.99 -5.06 12.08
C GLY A 46 -2.58 -6.44 12.61
N CYS A 47 -1.68 -7.16 11.91
CA CYS A 47 -1.10 -8.40 12.41
C CYS A 47 -0.32 -8.17 13.72
N ILE A 48 0.40 -7.06 13.82
CA ILE A 48 1.18 -6.70 15.02
C ILE A 48 0.23 -6.31 16.17
N VAL A 49 -0.76 -5.45 15.88
CA VAL A 49 -1.75 -5.02 16.88
C VAL A 49 -2.45 -6.24 17.46
N ALA A 50 -3.03 -7.10 16.63
CA ALA A 50 -3.77 -8.27 17.10
C ALA A 50 -2.91 -9.22 17.92
N ALA A 51 -1.71 -9.54 17.47
CA ALA A 51 -0.80 -10.44 18.17
C ALA A 51 -0.37 -9.85 19.53
N ARG A 52 0.00 -8.57 19.57
CA ARG A 52 0.45 -7.92 20.80
C ARG A 52 -0.67 -7.79 21.85
N LEU A 53 -1.90 -7.50 21.42
CA LEU A 53 -3.04 -7.49 22.34
C LEU A 53 -3.29 -8.87 22.95
N ALA A 54 -3.18 -9.94 22.15
CA ALA A 54 -3.32 -11.31 22.65
C ALA A 54 -2.15 -11.71 23.56
N GLU A 55 -0.91 -11.43 23.16
CA GLU A 55 0.31 -11.69 23.95
C GLU A 55 0.28 -10.92 25.29
N GLY A 56 -0.24 -9.69 25.29
CA GLY A 56 -0.39 -8.85 26.49
C GLY A 56 -1.61 -9.19 27.36
N GLY A 57 -2.40 -10.20 27.00
CA GLY A 57 -3.57 -10.62 27.79
C GLY A 57 -4.69 -9.59 27.86
N ALA A 58 -4.82 -8.71 26.85
CA ALA A 58 -5.79 -7.62 26.86
C ALA A 58 -7.27 -8.09 26.89
N GLY A 59 -7.52 -9.30 26.37
CA GLY A 59 -8.85 -9.91 26.25
C GLY A 59 -9.00 -10.73 24.98
N THR A 60 -10.23 -10.99 24.57
CA THR A 60 -10.53 -11.72 23.33
C THR A 60 -10.31 -10.83 22.12
N VAL A 61 -9.50 -11.28 21.15
CA VAL A 61 -9.12 -10.51 19.94
C VAL A 61 -9.62 -11.20 18.69
N LEU A 62 -10.38 -10.50 17.85
CA LEU A 62 -10.75 -10.90 16.50
C LEU A 62 -9.99 -10.06 15.49
N LEU A 63 -9.27 -10.72 14.58
CA LEU A 63 -8.62 -10.10 13.42
C LEU A 63 -9.41 -10.44 12.16
N ILE A 64 -9.91 -9.41 11.45
CA ILE A 64 -10.73 -9.55 10.24
C ILE A 64 -9.92 -9.14 9.01
N GLU A 65 -9.90 -9.99 7.96
CA GLU A 65 -9.23 -9.72 6.70
C GLU A 65 -10.16 -9.96 5.51
N ALA A 66 -10.20 -9.01 4.59
CA ALA A 66 -11.02 -9.11 3.38
C ALA A 66 -10.48 -10.14 2.38
N GLY A 67 -9.16 -10.37 2.41
CA GLY A 67 -8.48 -11.36 1.59
C GLY A 67 -8.48 -12.75 2.21
N ASP A 68 -7.75 -13.66 1.56
CA ASP A 68 -7.65 -15.06 1.96
C ASP A 68 -6.47 -15.30 2.92
N GLU A 69 -6.39 -16.53 3.46
CA GLU A 69 -5.24 -17.01 4.23
C GLU A 69 -3.98 -17.03 3.37
N ALA A 70 -2.83 -16.63 3.94
CA ALA A 70 -1.57 -16.58 3.22
C ALA A 70 -1.08 -17.97 2.79
N GLU A 71 -1.39 -19.01 3.55
CA GLU A 71 -1.01 -20.40 3.28
C GLU A 71 -1.64 -20.97 2.01
N ARG A 72 -2.78 -20.43 1.57
CA ARG A 72 -3.39 -20.79 0.29
C ARG A 72 -2.66 -20.19 -0.90
N HIS A 73 -1.74 -19.26 -0.64
CA HIS A 73 -1.00 -18.49 -1.62
C HIS A 73 0.50 -18.51 -1.29
N PRO A 74 1.22 -19.62 -1.58
CA PRO A 74 2.62 -19.82 -1.18
C PRO A 74 3.56 -18.70 -1.62
N GLU A 75 3.22 -18.00 -2.72
CA GLU A 75 3.96 -16.84 -3.19
C GLU A 75 3.98 -15.68 -2.20
N THR A 76 3.04 -15.59 -1.26
CA THR A 76 3.01 -14.57 -0.20
C THR A 76 3.99 -14.87 0.93
N LEU A 77 4.41 -16.12 1.06
CA LEU A 77 5.33 -16.61 2.08
C LEU A 77 6.77 -16.74 1.56
N SER A 78 6.97 -16.66 0.23
CA SER A 78 8.28 -16.76 -0.41
C SER A 78 8.89 -15.38 -0.67
N ALA A 79 10.22 -15.28 -0.50
CA ALA A 79 10.96 -14.08 -0.82
C ALA A 79 10.91 -13.77 -2.34
N ASP A 80 11.04 -14.78 -3.20
CA ASP A 80 10.91 -14.63 -4.65
C ASP A 80 9.46 -14.42 -5.11
N GLY A 81 8.50 -14.72 -4.25
CA GLY A 81 7.08 -14.66 -4.56
C GLY A 81 6.54 -13.27 -4.89
N PHE A 82 7.20 -12.17 -4.47
CA PHE A 82 6.74 -10.81 -4.73
C PHE A 82 6.50 -10.52 -6.23
N LYS A 83 7.22 -11.19 -7.11
CA LYS A 83 7.06 -11.11 -8.57
C LYS A 83 5.70 -11.67 -8.99
N HIS A 84 5.26 -12.75 -8.36
CA HIS A 84 4.02 -13.46 -8.67
C HIS A 84 2.81 -12.85 -7.98
N THR A 85 2.95 -12.41 -6.74
CA THR A 85 1.86 -11.75 -5.98
C THR A 85 1.34 -10.53 -6.72
N PHE A 86 2.23 -9.71 -7.31
CA PHE A 86 1.83 -8.52 -8.07
C PHE A 86 0.95 -8.84 -9.28
N THR A 87 1.08 -10.03 -9.88
CA THR A 87 0.28 -10.44 -11.04
C THR A 87 -0.99 -11.22 -10.67
N ASN A 88 -1.13 -11.66 -9.41
CA ASN A 88 -2.27 -12.41 -8.94
C ASN A 88 -3.42 -11.46 -8.55
N ASP A 89 -4.53 -11.51 -9.30
CA ASP A 89 -5.70 -10.66 -9.08
C ASP A 89 -6.44 -10.99 -7.77
N ALA A 90 -6.26 -12.18 -7.21
CA ALA A 90 -6.88 -12.57 -5.93
C ALA A 90 -6.20 -11.93 -4.72
N LEU A 91 -4.91 -11.60 -4.85
CA LEU A 91 -4.08 -11.04 -3.77
C LEU A 91 -4.04 -9.52 -3.73
N MET A 92 -4.67 -8.86 -4.71
CA MET A 92 -4.55 -7.42 -4.89
C MET A 92 -5.92 -6.75 -4.98
N TRP A 93 -6.11 -5.69 -4.22
CA TRP A 93 -7.17 -4.75 -4.51
C TRP A 93 -6.93 -4.10 -5.87
N HIS A 94 -7.94 -4.13 -6.74
CA HIS A 94 -7.89 -3.44 -8.02
C HIS A 94 -8.59 -2.09 -7.92
N ARG A 95 -7.82 -1.02 -7.80
CA ARG A 95 -8.30 0.35 -7.73
C ARG A 95 -7.58 1.23 -8.74
N MET A 96 -8.26 2.26 -9.21
CA MET A 96 -7.70 3.28 -10.09
C MET A 96 -7.86 4.65 -9.44
N SER A 97 -6.88 5.52 -9.63
CA SER A 97 -7.02 6.92 -9.22
C SER A 97 -8.06 7.66 -10.05
N ALA A 98 -8.54 8.79 -9.55
CA ALA A 98 -9.10 9.84 -10.39
C ALA A 98 -8.08 10.23 -11.49
N PRO A 99 -8.53 10.75 -12.64
CA PRO A 99 -7.64 11.26 -13.66
C PRO A 99 -6.69 12.34 -13.08
N GLN A 100 -5.38 12.17 -13.30
CA GLN A 100 -4.35 13.07 -12.78
C GLN A 100 -3.93 14.06 -13.85
N ALA A 101 -4.25 15.34 -13.65
CA ALA A 101 -3.97 16.43 -14.63
C ALA A 101 -2.49 16.47 -15.01
N ASP A 102 -1.61 16.46 -14.01
CA ASP A 102 -0.16 16.51 -14.20
C ASP A 102 0.49 15.16 -14.52
N CYS A 103 -0.32 14.12 -14.76
CA CYS A 103 0.11 12.85 -15.35
C CYS A 103 -0.54 12.59 -16.71
N GLY A 104 -0.81 13.65 -17.47
CA GLY A 104 -1.41 13.57 -18.81
C GLY A 104 -2.87 13.12 -18.80
N GLY A 105 -3.63 13.41 -17.74
CA GLY A 105 -5.03 13.03 -17.58
C GLY A 105 -5.25 11.53 -17.33
N ARG A 106 -4.19 10.76 -17.07
CA ARG A 106 -4.26 9.31 -16.85
C ARG A 106 -4.81 8.98 -15.47
N SER A 107 -5.62 7.93 -15.40
CA SER A 107 -5.88 7.22 -14.13
C SER A 107 -4.76 6.21 -13.90
N LEU A 108 -4.24 6.18 -12.67
CA LEU A 108 -3.13 5.32 -12.28
C LEU A 108 -3.63 4.13 -11.46
N TYR A 109 -2.96 2.99 -11.57
CA TYR A 109 -3.30 1.80 -10.79
C TYR A 109 -2.87 1.99 -9.33
N MET A 110 -3.84 1.96 -8.40
CA MET A 110 -3.67 2.19 -6.97
C MET A 110 -3.90 0.89 -6.18
N GLY A 111 -3.11 -0.15 -6.49
CA GLY A 111 -3.25 -1.46 -5.86
C GLY A 111 -2.72 -1.50 -4.43
N SER A 112 -3.23 -2.44 -3.64
CA SER A 112 -2.69 -2.83 -2.33
C SER A 112 -2.98 -4.31 -2.07
N GLY A 113 -2.29 -4.93 -1.11
CA GLY A 113 -2.49 -6.34 -0.79
C GLY A 113 -3.89 -6.62 -0.23
N ARG A 114 -4.47 -7.76 -0.62
CA ARG A 114 -5.74 -8.30 -0.14
C ARG A 114 -5.55 -9.76 0.25
N VAL A 115 -4.89 -9.98 1.35
CA VAL A 115 -4.50 -11.29 1.89
C VAL A 115 -3.97 -11.09 3.30
N MET A 116 -3.95 -12.13 4.13
CA MET A 116 -3.26 -12.10 5.42
C MET A 116 -1.82 -11.61 5.25
N GLY A 117 -1.43 -10.58 5.99
CA GLY A 117 -0.18 -9.84 5.82
C GLY A 117 -0.30 -8.58 4.94
N GLY A 118 -1.43 -8.39 4.25
CA GLY A 118 -1.74 -7.20 3.46
C GLY A 118 -0.65 -6.84 2.44
N SER A 119 -0.35 -5.56 2.30
CA SER A 119 0.72 -5.08 1.42
C SER A 119 2.10 -5.59 1.82
N GLY A 120 2.34 -5.92 3.11
CA GLY A 120 3.56 -6.55 3.59
C GLY A 120 3.80 -7.97 3.04
N ALA A 121 2.73 -8.68 2.65
CA ALA A 121 2.80 -10.02 2.03
C ALA A 121 3.07 -9.97 0.52
N VAL A 122 2.92 -8.80 -0.14
CA VAL A 122 3.03 -8.69 -1.62
C VAL A 122 4.10 -7.71 -2.09
N ASN A 123 4.70 -6.92 -1.21
CA ASN A 123 5.71 -5.90 -1.51
C ASN A 123 7.09 -6.49 -1.86
N GLY A 124 8.06 -5.63 -2.21
CA GLY A 124 9.45 -5.99 -2.50
C GLY A 124 10.32 -6.28 -1.27
N MET A 125 9.74 -6.37 -0.07
CA MET A 125 10.42 -6.66 1.22
C MET A 125 11.42 -5.61 1.70
N VAL A 126 11.48 -4.45 1.09
CA VAL A 126 12.36 -3.37 1.56
C VAL A 126 11.93 -2.93 2.96
N TYR A 127 12.88 -2.85 3.86
CA TYR A 127 12.72 -2.34 5.22
C TYR A 127 13.59 -1.11 5.40
N THR A 128 12.99 0.00 5.73
CA THR A 128 13.70 1.25 6.02
C THR A 128 12.85 2.10 6.96
N ARG A 129 13.51 2.63 7.99
CA ARG A 129 12.86 3.50 8.99
C ARG A 129 12.51 4.87 8.41
N GLY A 130 13.28 5.37 7.44
CA GLY A 130 13.26 6.74 6.96
C GLY A 130 14.41 7.57 7.51
N ASP A 131 14.41 8.85 7.22
CA ASP A 131 15.37 9.83 7.77
C ASP A 131 14.80 10.40 9.08
N ARG A 132 15.67 10.70 10.08
CA ARG A 132 15.21 11.26 11.37
C ARG A 132 14.46 12.57 11.21
N ARG A 133 14.81 13.37 10.20
CA ARG A 133 14.14 14.64 9.88
C ARG A 133 12.73 14.46 9.35
N ASP A 134 12.36 13.26 8.89
CA ASP A 134 10.99 12.94 8.47
C ASP A 134 9.99 13.03 9.63
N PHE A 135 10.46 12.81 10.85
CA PHE A 135 9.66 12.76 12.07
C PHE A 135 9.73 14.04 12.90
N ALA A 136 10.51 15.04 12.46
CA ALA A 136 10.69 16.28 13.22
C ALA A 136 9.39 17.08 13.39
N ASP A 137 8.52 17.05 12.37
CA ASP A 137 7.23 17.74 12.37
C ASP A 137 6.07 16.85 12.84
N TRP A 138 6.37 15.62 13.31
CA TRP A 138 5.34 14.77 13.89
C TRP A 138 5.00 15.24 15.31
N PRO A 139 3.81 14.93 15.85
CA PRO A 139 3.42 15.35 17.19
C PRO A 139 4.37 14.84 18.29
N ALA A 140 4.35 15.49 19.44
CA ALA A 140 5.10 15.05 20.62
C ALA A 140 4.83 13.57 20.96
N GLY A 141 5.88 12.84 21.31
CA GLY A 141 5.84 11.38 21.52
C GLY A 141 5.94 10.56 20.22
N TRP A 142 6.10 11.22 19.07
CA TRP A 142 6.29 10.60 17.76
C TRP A 142 7.53 11.12 17.02
N HIS A 143 8.48 11.73 17.72
CA HIS A 143 9.76 12.09 17.16
C HIS A 143 10.68 10.87 17.04
N TRP A 144 11.76 10.99 16.29
CA TRP A 144 12.66 9.88 15.99
C TRP A 144 13.05 9.07 17.23
N GLU A 145 13.47 9.76 18.28
CA GLU A 145 13.96 9.14 19.53
C GLU A 145 12.84 8.34 20.25
N ASP A 146 11.60 8.78 20.16
CA ASP A 146 10.42 8.09 20.71
C ASP A 146 10.11 6.80 19.92
N LEU A 147 10.48 6.75 18.63
CA LEU A 147 10.10 5.68 17.70
C LEU A 147 11.14 4.58 17.59
N VAL A 148 12.42 4.89 17.86
CA VAL A 148 13.55 3.93 17.77
C VAL A 148 13.25 2.63 18.51
N PRO A 149 12.78 2.63 19.78
CA PRO A 149 12.52 1.37 20.50
C PRO A 149 11.46 0.49 19.81
N ALA A 150 10.44 1.09 19.22
CA ALA A 150 9.40 0.35 18.48
C ALA A 150 9.96 -0.23 17.16
N PHE A 151 10.80 0.52 16.43
CA PHE A 151 11.48 0.01 15.25
C PHE A 151 12.38 -1.17 15.59
N GLU A 152 13.21 -1.06 16.63
CA GLU A 152 14.12 -2.12 17.07
C GLU A 152 13.37 -3.40 17.49
N ALA A 153 12.26 -3.27 18.20
CA ALA A 153 11.42 -4.40 18.57
C ALA A 153 10.81 -5.10 17.34
N VAL A 154 10.37 -4.32 16.34
CA VAL A 154 9.87 -4.85 15.07
C VAL A 154 10.98 -5.54 14.29
N GLU A 155 12.15 -4.95 14.19
CA GLU A 155 13.32 -5.47 13.47
C GLU A 155 13.82 -6.78 14.05
N ALA A 156 13.92 -6.86 15.37
CA ALA A 156 14.33 -8.06 16.08
C ALA A 156 13.41 -9.25 15.74
N ARG A 157 12.09 -9.03 15.67
CA ARG A 157 11.13 -10.06 15.35
C ARG A 157 11.08 -10.41 13.86
N LEU A 158 11.26 -9.41 12.99
CA LEU A 158 11.36 -9.61 11.53
C LEU A 158 12.70 -10.21 11.11
N ARG A 159 13.77 -10.05 11.91
CA ARG A 159 15.15 -10.45 11.56
C ARG A 159 15.61 -9.79 10.28
N VAL A 160 15.40 -8.48 10.17
CA VAL A 160 15.80 -7.71 8.99
C VAL A 160 17.30 -7.75 8.77
N ARG A 161 17.73 -7.79 7.52
CA ARG A 161 19.13 -7.82 7.13
C ARG A 161 19.31 -7.43 5.67
N PRO A 162 20.46 -6.87 5.27
CA PRO A 162 20.77 -6.59 3.89
C PRO A 162 21.02 -7.90 3.11
N ARG A 163 20.85 -7.85 1.80
CA ARG A 163 21.33 -8.91 0.89
C ARG A 163 22.75 -8.58 0.46
N THR A 164 23.58 -9.62 0.32
CA THR A 164 24.92 -9.47 -0.25
C THR A 164 24.83 -8.84 -1.64
N PRO A 165 25.55 -7.74 -1.89
CA PRO A 165 25.57 -7.12 -3.19
C PRO A 165 26.20 -8.03 -4.24
N THR A 166 25.66 -7.96 -5.47
CA THR A 166 26.20 -8.64 -6.65
C THR A 166 27.20 -7.73 -7.36
N ALA A 167 27.92 -8.27 -8.35
CA ALA A 167 28.89 -7.47 -9.10
C ALA A 167 28.26 -6.25 -9.81
N PHE A 168 27.00 -6.35 -10.28
CA PHE A 168 26.32 -5.20 -10.83
C PHE A 168 25.90 -4.20 -9.74
N ALA A 169 25.47 -4.71 -8.59
CA ALA A 169 25.11 -3.88 -7.43
C ALA A 169 26.30 -3.04 -6.97
N GLU A 170 27.49 -3.66 -6.86
CA GLU A 170 28.74 -2.96 -6.53
C GLU A 170 29.08 -1.88 -7.55
N ARG A 171 28.96 -2.15 -8.83
CA ARG A 171 29.20 -1.15 -9.89
C ARG A 171 28.23 0.02 -9.82
N PHE A 172 26.96 -0.25 -9.51
CA PHE A 172 25.96 0.82 -9.36
C PHE A 172 26.28 1.70 -8.15
N MET A 173 26.64 1.09 -7.00
CA MET A 173 27.05 1.85 -5.81
C MET A 173 28.30 2.67 -6.08
N ALA A 174 29.33 2.11 -6.71
CA ALA A 174 30.55 2.84 -7.09
C ALA A 174 30.23 4.04 -8.03
N ALA A 175 29.30 3.85 -8.96
CA ALA A 175 28.87 4.96 -9.83
C ALA A 175 28.11 6.03 -9.05
N ALA A 176 27.33 5.65 -8.03
CA ALA A 176 26.67 6.62 -7.17
C ALA A 176 27.70 7.37 -6.29
N GLU A 177 28.75 6.72 -5.81
CA GLU A 177 29.86 7.37 -5.08
C GLU A 177 30.55 8.43 -5.96
N GLU A 178 30.88 8.09 -7.21
CA GLU A 178 31.44 9.08 -8.16
C GLU A 178 30.45 10.22 -8.48
N ALA A 179 29.14 9.98 -8.33
CA ALA A 179 28.09 10.99 -8.49
C ALA A 179 27.84 11.81 -7.21
N GLY A 180 28.64 11.62 -6.15
CA GLY A 180 28.60 12.42 -4.94
C GLY A 180 27.78 11.85 -3.78
N PHE A 181 27.37 10.57 -3.83
CA PHE A 181 26.76 9.89 -2.68
C PHE A 181 27.82 9.20 -1.83
N ALA A 182 27.71 9.30 -0.51
CA ALA A 182 28.57 8.55 0.39
C ALA A 182 28.09 7.10 0.49
N ARG A 183 29.00 6.13 0.33
CA ARG A 183 28.67 4.72 0.58
C ARG A 183 28.42 4.48 2.06
N LYS A 184 27.35 3.73 2.38
CA LYS A 184 26.95 3.48 3.75
C LYS A 184 26.50 2.04 3.96
N ASP A 185 27.03 1.42 5.02
CA ASP A 185 26.56 0.14 5.51
C ASP A 185 25.44 0.38 6.54
N GLY A 186 24.25 -0.12 6.24
CA GLY A 186 23.06 0.12 7.08
C GLY A 186 22.38 1.47 6.83
N LEU A 187 21.14 1.43 6.41
CA LEU A 187 20.32 2.61 6.04
C LEU A 187 19.20 2.87 7.06
N ASN A 188 19.33 2.36 8.32
CA ASN A 188 18.29 2.47 9.35
C ASN A 188 18.73 3.22 10.61
N ASP A 189 19.80 4.02 10.54
CA ASP A 189 20.30 4.84 11.64
C ASP A 189 19.68 6.25 11.71
N GLY A 190 18.80 6.57 10.77
CA GLY A 190 18.10 7.85 10.71
C GLY A 190 18.86 8.96 9.99
N ASP A 191 19.97 8.67 9.32
CA ASP A 191 20.66 9.64 8.47
C ASP A 191 20.79 9.10 7.04
N LEU A 192 19.96 9.64 6.17
CA LEU A 192 19.88 9.27 4.76
C LEU A 192 20.33 10.40 3.81
N ALA A 193 21.06 11.40 4.33
CA ALA A 193 21.53 12.50 3.50
C ALA A 193 22.70 12.06 2.61
N GLU A 194 22.49 12.15 1.29
CA GLU A 194 23.52 11.92 0.28
C GLU A 194 24.23 10.56 0.41
N VAL A 195 23.47 9.48 0.65
CA VAL A 195 24.01 8.13 0.87
C VAL A 195 23.55 7.13 -0.18
N VAL A 196 24.37 6.09 -0.42
CA VAL A 196 24.03 4.91 -1.20
C VAL A 196 24.44 3.65 -0.45
N GLY A 197 23.57 2.63 -0.47
CA GLY A 197 23.84 1.36 0.19
C GLY A 197 22.83 0.28 -0.13
N CYS A 198 23.01 -0.87 0.53
CA CYS A 198 22.02 -1.95 0.50
C CYS A 198 21.01 -1.75 1.63
N ASN A 199 19.72 -1.72 1.28
CA ASN A 199 18.65 -1.73 2.28
C ASN A 199 18.62 -3.04 3.04
N ASP A 200 18.20 -2.95 4.29
CA ASP A 200 17.66 -4.09 4.99
C ASP A 200 16.38 -4.59 4.33
N MET A 201 16.17 -5.88 4.42
CA MET A 201 15.00 -6.55 3.85
C MET A 201 14.45 -7.57 4.85
N ASN A 202 13.13 -7.75 4.85
CA ASN A 202 12.45 -8.66 5.74
C ASN A 202 12.30 -10.06 5.12
N TYR A 203 13.36 -10.87 5.21
CA TYR A 203 13.43 -12.24 4.70
C TYR A 203 14.28 -13.15 5.62
N ASP A 204 14.10 -14.47 5.46
CA ASP A 204 14.95 -15.48 6.08
C ASP A 204 15.10 -16.67 5.11
N GLY A 205 16.32 -16.88 4.58
CA GLY A 205 16.52 -17.81 3.46
C GLY A 205 15.62 -17.46 2.27
N ASP A 206 14.81 -18.41 1.84
CA ASP A 206 13.82 -18.22 0.76
C ASP A 206 12.46 -17.74 1.26
N ALA A 207 12.33 -17.50 2.55
CA ALA A 207 11.07 -17.09 3.15
C ALA A 207 10.96 -15.57 3.28
N ARG A 208 9.80 -15.01 2.90
CA ARG A 208 9.39 -13.67 3.27
C ARG A 208 9.06 -13.61 4.75
N ARG A 209 9.51 -12.59 5.44
CA ARG A 209 9.16 -12.29 6.83
C ARG A 209 8.23 -11.09 6.91
N SER A 210 6.97 -11.26 6.49
CA SER A 210 5.92 -10.27 6.72
C SER A 210 5.53 -10.25 8.21
N SER A 211 4.82 -9.19 8.64
CA SER A 211 4.25 -9.15 9.99
C SER A 211 3.32 -10.33 10.26
N TYR A 212 2.53 -10.79 9.28
CA TYR A 212 1.75 -12.01 9.41
C TYR A 212 2.63 -13.20 9.80
N ARG A 213 3.72 -13.44 9.04
CA ARG A 213 4.61 -14.56 9.32
C ARG A 213 5.27 -14.46 10.68
N ALA A 214 5.78 -13.27 11.03
CA ALA A 214 6.56 -13.10 12.25
C ALA A 214 5.71 -13.10 13.53
N TRP A 215 4.47 -12.61 13.49
CA TRP A 215 3.62 -12.45 14.67
C TRP A 215 2.50 -13.49 14.80
N LEU A 216 1.97 -13.99 13.68
CA LEU A 216 0.80 -14.88 13.72
C LEU A 216 1.10 -16.30 13.25
N HIS A 217 1.90 -16.45 12.20
CA HIS A 217 2.17 -17.77 11.64
C HIS A 217 3.21 -18.55 12.45
N GLU A 218 4.42 -18.00 12.65
CA GLU A 218 5.51 -18.67 13.38
C GLU A 218 5.29 -18.65 14.90
N ALA A 219 4.71 -17.62 15.46
CA ALA A 219 4.37 -17.53 16.87
C ALA A 219 3.09 -18.32 17.24
N GLY A 220 2.48 -18.99 16.26
CA GLY A 220 1.25 -19.77 16.45
C GLY A 220 -0.01 -18.94 16.64
N GLY A 221 0.07 -17.60 16.72
CA GLY A 221 -1.08 -16.69 16.85
C GLY A 221 -2.00 -17.00 18.03
N ALA A 222 -1.45 -17.57 19.11
CA ALA A 222 -2.25 -17.95 20.29
C ALA A 222 -3.06 -16.76 20.81
N GLY A 223 -4.37 -16.96 21.01
CA GLY A 223 -5.28 -15.93 21.50
C GLY A 223 -5.84 -14.98 20.43
N VAL A 224 -5.42 -15.06 19.17
CA VAL A 224 -6.00 -14.28 18.07
C VAL A 224 -6.95 -15.14 17.26
N GLN A 225 -8.24 -14.84 17.28
CA GLN A 225 -9.19 -15.41 16.33
C GLN A 225 -9.10 -14.68 15.00
N ARG A 226 -9.07 -15.43 13.89
CA ARG A 226 -8.93 -14.89 12.53
C ARG A 226 -10.18 -15.17 11.72
N LEU A 227 -10.64 -14.17 10.98
CA LEU A 227 -11.75 -14.25 10.05
C LEU A 227 -11.31 -13.70 8.70
N THR A 228 -11.07 -14.57 7.74
CA THR A 228 -10.61 -14.25 6.38
C THR A 228 -11.72 -14.37 5.35
N GLY A 229 -11.53 -13.78 4.16
CA GLY A 229 -12.59 -13.65 3.17
C GLY A 229 -13.77 -12.82 3.67
N ALA A 230 -13.51 -11.91 4.61
CA ALA A 230 -14.48 -11.18 5.41
C ALA A 230 -14.25 -9.66 5.28
N GLU A 231 -15.11 -8.98 4.55
CA GLU A 231 -14.98 -7.54 4.31
C GLU A 231 -15.85 -6.75 5.27
N VAL A 232 -15.22 -5.97 6.17
CA VAL A 232 -15.93 -5.03 7.04
C VAL A 232 -16.49 -3.90 6.20
N GLN A 233 -17.80 -3.71 6.27
CA GLN A 233 -18.51 -2.72 5.46
C GLN A 233 -18.83 -1.45 6.24
N ARG A 234 -19.11 -1.58 7.56
CA ARG A 234 -19.45 -0.47 8.44
C ARG A 234 -19.14 -0.81 9.89
N LEU A 235 -18.92 0.25 10.68
CA LEU A 235 -19.00 0.20 12.14
C LEU A 235 -20.45 0.51 12.54
N ALA A 236 -20.95 -0.14 13.59
CA ALA A 236 -22.23 0.16 14.21
C ALA A 236 -21.99 0.96 15.50
N PHE A 237 -22.71 2.06 15.67
CA PHE A 237 -22.59 2.96 16.82
C PHE A 237 -23.86 3.00 17.64
N ASP A 238 -23.73 3.27 18.94
CA ASP A 238 -24.82 3.70 19.81
C ASP A 238 -25.00 5.23 19.80
N ASP A 239 -26.01 5.72 20.51
CA ASP A 239 -26.32 7.15 20.60
C ASP A 239 -25.22 7.98 21.29
N ARG A 240 -24.28 7.33 21.99
CA ARG A 240 -23.13 7.95 22.65
C ARG A 240 -21.87 7.92 21.79
N ARG A 241 -22.02 7.61 20.49
CA ARG A 241 -20.91 7.46 19.55
C ARG A 241 -19.88 6.40 19.96
N ARG A 242 -20.33 5.36 20.67
CA ARG A 242 -19.54 4.19 20.99
C ARG A 242 -19.77 3.14 19.92
N ALA A 243 -18.70 2.59 19.34
CA ALA A 243 -18.81 1.44 18.46
C ALA A 243 -19.28 0.21 19.28
N ILE A 244 -20.38 -0.39 18.85
CA ILE A 244 -20.98 -1.59 19.47
C ILE A 244 -20.70 -2.86 18.65
N GLY A 245 -20.10 -2.72 17.48
CA GLY A 245 -19.72 -3.83 16.61
C GLY A 245 -19.40 -3.38 15.20
N VAL A 246 -19.18 -4.37 14.34
CA VAL A 246 -18.90 -4.19 12.90
C VAL A 246 -19.88 -5.01 12.06
N GLU A 247 -20.24 -4.49 10.88
CA GLU A 247 -20.99 -5.19 9.85
C GLU A 247 -19.99 -5.78 8.85
N VAL A 248 -20.04 -7.09 8.67
CA VAL A 248 -19.04 -7.84 7.91
C VAL A 248 -19.72 -8.65 6.81
N LEU A 249 -19.28 -8.50 5.58
CA LEU A 249 -19.68 -9.34 4.45
C LEU A 249 -18.81 -10.60 4.42
N VAL A 250 -19.43 -11.76 4.66
CA VAL A 250 -18.76 -13.06 4.62
C VAL A 250 -19.59 -14.02 3.78
N ALA A 251 -18.99 -14.68 2.81
CA ALA A 251 -19.65 -15.65 1.92
C ALA A 251 -20.98 -15.13 1.30
N GLY A 252 -21.03 -13.83 0.99
CA GLY A 252 -22.20 -13.19 0.37
C GLY A 252 -23.31 -12.75 1.34
N ALA A 253 -23.17 -12.99 2.65
CA ALA A 253 -24.10 -12.54 3.69
C ALA A 253 -23.46 -11.51 4.60
N VAL A 254 -24.23 -10.47 4.96
CA VAL A 254 -23.81 -9.49 5.97
C VAL A 254 -24.23 -9.98 7.35
N ARG A 255 -23.29 -10.01 8.29
CA ARG A 255 -23.53 -10.30 9.70
C ARG A 255 -22.92 -9.23 10.59
N ARG A 256 -23.44 -9.07 11.81
CA ARG A 256 -22.89 -8.16 12.81
C ARG A 256 -22.10 -8.96 13.84
N ILE A 257 -20.87 -8.47 14.14
CA ILE A 257 -20.01 -8.99 15.20
C ILE A 257 -19.90 -7.90 16.26
N ALA A 258 -20.21 -8.23 17.52
CA ALA A 258 -20.23 -7.27 18.61
C ALA A 258 -18.84 -7.04 19.20
N VAL A 259 -18.59 -5.81 19.68
CA VAL A 259 -17.37 -5.42 20.39
C VAL A 259 -17.71 -4.92 21.79
N THR A 260 -16.85 -5.22 22.78
CA THR A 260 -17.05 -4.77 24.16
C THR A 260 -16.13 -3.64 24.56
N ARG A 261 -14.88 -3.64 24.06
CA ARG A 261 -13.86 -2.63 24.38
C ARG A 261 -13.61 -1.71 23.20
N GLU A 262 -12.79 -2.11 22.22
CA GLU A 262 -12.39 -1.21 21.12
C GLU A 262 -12.44 -1.87 19.75
N VAL A 263 -12.68 -1.05 18.71
CA VAL A 263 -12.43 -1.36 17.30
C VAL A 263 -11.17 -0.65 16.86
N ILE A 264 -10.21 -1.39 16.32
CA ILE A 264 -8.93 -0.87 15.81
C ILE A 264 -8.89 -1.00 14.29
N LEU A 265 -8.89 0.12 13.59
CA LEU A 265 -8.83 0.17 12.12
C LEU A 265 -7.38 0.09 11.66
N CYS A 266 -7.07 -0.97 10.89
CA CYS A 266 -5.79 -1.24 10.28
C CYS A 266 -5.94 -1.59 8.78
N ALA A 267 -6.98 -1.05 8.13
CA ALA A 267 -7.34 -1.39 6.74
C ALA A 267 -6.49 -0.64 5.70
N GLY A 268 -5.56 0.20 6.15
CA GLY A 268 -4.64 0.98 5.32
C GLY A 268 -5.24 2.30 4.82
N ALA A 269 -4.36 3.18 4.31
CA ALA A 269 -4.69 4.57 4.01
C ALA A 269 -5.77 4.78 2.93
N LEU A 270 -6.17 3.75 2.19
CA LEU A 270 -7.25 3.84 1.21
C LEU A 270 -8.58 3.32 1.76
N GLU A 271 -8.57 2.26 2.59
CA GLU A 271 -9.81 1.66 3.09
C GLU A 271 -10.21 2.17 4.47
N THR A 272 -9.27 2.52 5.34
CA THR A 272 -9.59 3.06 6.67
C THR A 272 -10.47 4.32 6.59
N PRO A 273 -10.11 5.38 5.82
CA PRO A 273 -10.99 6.55 5.69
C PRO A 273 -12.31 6.21 4.99
N ARG A 274 -12.31 5.30 4.01
CA ARG A 274 -13.53 4.85 3.35
C ARG A 274 -14.49 4.19 4.33
N LEU A 275 -13.97 3.30 5.19
CA LEU A 275 -14.76 2.60 6.20
C LEU A 275 -15.35 3.58 7.23
N LEU A 276 -14.57 4.55 7.70
CA LEU A 276 -15.08 5.62 8.59
C LEU A 276 -16.21 6.40 7.92
N GLN A 277 -16.04 6.85 6.68
CA GLN A 277 -17.06 7.59 5.94
C GLN A 277 -18.34 6.75 5.71
N LEU A 278 -18.22 5.47 5.32
CA LEU A 278 -19.37 4.55 5.20
C LEU A 278 -20.12 4.36 6.52
N SER A 279 -19.44 4.55 7.64
CA SER A 279 -19.97 4.44 8.99
C SER A 279 -20.52 5.76 9.56
N GLY A 280 -20.60 6.82 8.72
CA GLY A 280 -21.10 8.13 9.13
C GLY A 280 -20.07 9.03 9.83
N VAL A 281 -18.78 8.70 9.76
CA VAL A 281 -17.68 9.49 10.34
C VAL A 281 -16.85 10.11 9.20
N GLY A 282 -17.00 11.40 8.98
CA GLY A 282 -16.36 12.10 7.86
C GLY A 282 -17.00 13.45 7.58
N PRO A 283 -16.70 14.09 6.42
CA PRO A 283 -17.28 15.38 6.04
C PRO A 283 -18.81 15.30 5.95
N SER A 284 -19.51 15.95 6.85
CA SER A 284 -20.98 15.84 7.02
C SER A 284 -21.74 16.20 5.74
N GLU A 285 -21.34 17.24 5.02
CA GLU A 285 -21.98 17.64 3.77
C GLU A 285 -21.82 16.58 2.66
N GLU A 286 -20.66 15.93 2.58
CA GLU A 286 -20.42 14.88 1.59
C GLU A 286 -21.22 13.62 1.95
N LEU A 287 -21.29 13.26 3.23
CA LEU A 287 -22.08 12.15 3.73
C LEU A 287 -23.57 12.37 3.45
N ALA A 288 -24.09 13.56 3.75
CA ALA A 288 -25.48 13.93 3.49
C ALA A 288 -25.85 13.84 2.00
N ARG A 289 -24.95 14.28 1.09
CA ARG A 289 -25.16 14.15 -0.37
C ARG A 289 -25.29 12.70 -0.83
N LEU A 290 -24.68 11.76 -0.11
CA LEU A 290 -24.77 10.33 -0.40
C LEU A 290 -25.91 9.63 0.38
N GLY A 291 -26.66 10.37 1.21
CA GLY A 291 -27.73 9.80 2.04
C GLY A 291 -27.18 8.93 3.19
N ILE A 292 -25.99 9.25 3.69
CA ILE A 292 -25.39 8.62 4.87
C ILE A 292 -25.65 9.52 6.08
N GLY A 293 -26.24 8.96 7.14
CA GLY A 293 -26.43 9.66 8.41
C GLY A 293 -25.10 9.99 9.07
N THR A 294 -24.91 11.24 9.49
CA THR A 294 -23.68 11.67 10.16
C THR A 294 -23.68 11.25 11.63
N VAL A 295 -22.73 10.41 12.02
CA VAL A 295 -22.40 10.06 13.40
C VAL A 295 -21.47 11.11 13.99
N LEU A 296 -20.47 11.50 13.22
CA LEU A 296 -19.47 12.49 13.60
C LEU A 296 -19.02 13.29 12.38
N ASP A 297 -19.11 14.63 12.46
CA ASP A 297 -18.50 15.50 11.46
C ASP A 297 -16.98 15.55 11.67
N ALA A 298 -16.24 15.00 10.73
CA ALA A 298 -14.79 14.88 10.78
C ALA A 298 -14.19 15.14 9.39
N PRO A 299 -14.06 16.41 8.95
CA PRO A 299 -13.64 16.78 7.60
C PRO A 299 -12.27 16.21 7.19
N GLY A 300 -11.36 16.02 8.15
CA GLY A 300 -10.03 15.45 7.94
C GLY A 300 -10.03 13.98 7.55
N VAL A 301 -11.14 13.24 7.78
CA VAL A 301 -11.23 11.83 7.35
C VAL A 301 -11.24 11.75 5.83
N GLY A 302 -10.22 11.10 5.25
CA GLY A 302 -10.00 10.99 3.82
C GLY A 302 -9.39 12.23 3.16
N ALA A 303 -9.01 13.25 3.93
CA ALA A 303 -8.15 14.35 3.48
C ALA A 303 -6.66 13.97 3.57
N HIS A 304 -5.77 14.85 3.10
CA HIS A 304 -4.32 14.74 3.28
C HIS A 304 -3.69 13.43 2.79
N LEU A 305 -4.31 12.75 1.82
CA LEU A 305 -3.70 11.56 1.21
C LEU A 305 -2.36 11.94 0.59
N ARG A 306 -1.30 11.24 0.98
CA ARG A 306 0.03 11.35 0.38
C ARG A 306 0.46 10.01 -0.19
N ASP A 307 1.27 10.07 -1.24
CA ASP A 307 1.91 8.91 -1.84
C ASP A 307 3.16 9.38 -2.60
N HIS A 308 4.13 8.52 -2.76
CA HIS A 308 5.33 8.79 -3.54
C HIS A 308 5.09 8.53 -5.03
N PRO A 309 4.98 9.55 -5.89
CA PRO A 309 5.05 9.32 -7.32
C PRO A 309 6.46 8.90 -7.71
N ASN A 310 6.57 8.01 -8.70
CA ASN A 310 7.84 7.60 -9.26
C ASN A 310 7.85 7.55 -10.79
N VAL A 311 9.04 7.57 -11.35
CA VAL A 311 9.30 7.25 -12.75
C VAL A 311 10.46 6.24 -12.85
N CYS A 312 10.38 5.28 -13.75
CA CYS A 312 11.46 4.33 -13.99
C CYS A 312 12.22 4.69 -15.28
N MET A 313 13.48 5.05 -15.13
CA MET A 313 14.39 5.34 -16.23
C MET A 313 15.12 4.06 -16.63
N PHE A 314 14.79 3.49 -17.80
CA PHE A 314 15.43 2.28 -18.27
C PHE A 314 16.72 2.56 -19.06
N TYR A 315 17.72 1.75 -18.76
CA TYR A 315 19.04 1.74 -19.41
C TYR A 315 19.39 0.34 -19.87
N ARG A 316 20.23 0.26 -20.91
CA ARG A 316 20.81 -0.99 -21.39
C ARG A 316 22.32 -0.86 -21.42
N GLY A 317 23.01 -1.82 -20.83
CA GLY A 317 24.46 -2.00 -20.92
C GLY A 317 24.87 -3.19 -21.78
N GLU A 318 26.15 -3.51 -21.77
CA GLU A 318 26.71 -4.70 -22.46
C GLU A 318 26.75 -5.91 -21.53
N ALA A 319 26.96 -5.70 -20.23
CA ALA A 319 26.98 -6.75 -19.23
C ALA A 319 25.55 -7.16 -18.79
N PRO A 320 25.33 -8.44 -18.46
CA PRO A 320 24.09 -8.88 -17.83
C PRO A 320 23.90 -8.24 -16.45
N VAL A 321 22.62 -8.06 -16.08
CA VAL A 321 22.21 -7.62 -14.74
C VAL A 321 21.98 -8.84 -13.86
N ASP A 322 22.73 -8.97 -12.78
CA ASP A 322 22.85 -10.19 -11.98
C ASP A 322 22.12 -10.17 -10.63
N PHE A 323 21.46 -9.07 -10.26
CA PHE A 323 20.67 -8.99 -9.04
C PHE A 323 19.17 -9.21 -9.28
N ARG A 324 18.40 -9.49 -8.21
CA ARG A 324 17.00 -9.91 -8.32
C ARG A 324 16.02 -9.06 -7.50
N TYR A 325 16.49 -8.37 -6.47
CA TYR A 325 15.66 -7.68 -5.48
C TYR A 325 15.92 -6.17 -5.50
N PRO A 326 14.96 -5.32 -5.10
CA PRO A 326 15.16 -3.88 -4.98
C PRO A 326 16.01 -3.56 -3.73
N GLN A 327 17.26 -3.99 -3.73
CA GLN A 327 18.13 -3.94 -2.55
C GLN A 327 19.02 -2.72 -2.50
N ILE A 328 19.21 -1.98 -3.61
CA ILE A 328 20.15 -0.86 -3.67
C ILE A 328 19.35 0.43 -3.75
N TYR A 329 19.57 1.28 -2.77
CA TYR A 329 18.98 2.60 -2.70
C TYR A 329 20.05 3.67 -2.52
N ALA A 330 19.90 4.77 -3.24
CA ALA A 330 20.53 6.02 -2.88
C ALA A 330 19.45 7.01 -2.43
N PHE A 331 19.78 7.80 -1.42
CA PHE A 331 18.93 8.84 -0.86
C PHE A 331 19.66 10.16 -0.91
N GLY A 332 18.98 11.23 -1.27
CA GLY A 332 19.58 12.55 -1.27
C GLY A 332 18.59 13.61 -1.73
N ALA A 333 19.00 14.87 -1.66
CA ALA A 333 18.24 15.96 -2.20
C ALA A 333 18.31 15.95 -3.74
N ALA A 334 17.20 16.23 -4.42
CA ALA A 334 17.19 16.37 -5.89
C ALA A 334 18.16 17.47 -6.35
N ARG A 335 18.36 18.48 -5.51
CA ARG A 335 19.36 19.55 -5.66
C ARG A 335 20.28 19.53 -4.45
N PRO A 336 21.48 18.92 -4.56
CA PRO A 336 22.42 18.86 -3.45
C PRO A 336 22.79 20.24 -2.91
N GLY A 337 22.93 20.34 -1.59
CA GLY A 337 23.37 21.54 -0.88
C GLY A 337 23.76 21.17 0.55
N ASP A 338 24.53 22.02 1.22
CA ASP A 338 25.00 21.76 2.58
C ASP A 338 23.81 21.54 3.54
N GLY A 339 23.78 20.38 4.18
CA GLY A 339 22.74 20.02 5.14
C GLY A 339 21.36 19.74 4.56
N ALA A 340 21.20 19.64 3.23
CA ALA A 340 19.92 19.36 2.61
C ALA A 340 19.36 18.01 3.06
N ALA A 341 18.09 18.01 3.52
CA ALA A 341 17.39 16.78 3.82
C ALA A 341 17.12 15.97 2.53
N PRO A 342 17.14 14.65 2.58
CA PRO A 342 16.80 13.85 1.41
C PRO A 342 15.32 14.05 1.04
N ASP A 343 15.07 14.37 -0.21
CA ASP A 343 13.74 14.55 -0.79
C ASP A 343 13.46 13.55 -1.92
N SER A 344 14.46 12.73 -2.26
CA SER A 344 14.42 11.83 -3.41
C SER A 344 15.10 10.50 -3.09
N CYS A 345 14.56 9.41 -3.68
CA CYS A 345 15.18 8.10 -3.65
C CYS A 345 15.49 7.62 -5.07
N PHE A 346 16.61 6.93 -5.21
CA PHE A 346 17.10 6.36 -6.47
C PHE A 346 17.30 4.85 -6.29
N VAL A 347 16.33 4.07 -6.81
CA VAL A 347 16.32 2.62 -6.60
C VAL A 347 16.81 1.92 -7.86
N CYS A 348 17.84 1.09 -7.72
CA CYS A 348 18.29 0.26 -8.83
C CYS A 348 17.31 -0.90 -9.06
N TYR A 349 16.74 -0.97 -10.26
CA TYR A 349 15.71 -1.95 -10.64
C TYR A 349 16.27 -2.98 -11.63
N ALA A 350 16.13 -4.26 -11.28
CA ALA A 350 16.56 -5.38 -12.12
C ALA A 350 15.46 -5.77 -13.12
N ALA A 351 15.52 -5.26 -14.35
CA ALA A 351 14.54 -5.60 -15.38
C ALA A 351 14.46 -7.12 -15.68
N PRO A 352 15.58 -7.90 -15.71
CA PRO A 352 15.51 -9.34 -15.94
C PRO A 352 14.67 -10.09 -14.92
N ALA A 353 14.63 -9.59 -13.69
CA ALA A 353 13.94 -10.26 -12.58
C ALA A 353 12.45 -9.92 -12.48
N SER A 354 12.02 -8.71 -12.89
CA SER A 354 10.69 -8.19 -12.53
C SER A 354 9.92 -7.53 -13.69
N LEU A 355 10.58 -7.24 -14.83
CA LEU A 355 9.93 -6.52 -15.92
C LEU A 355 8.77 -7.31 -16.54
N LYS A 356 8.94 -8.61 -16.72
CA LYS A 356 7.89 -9.49 -17.26
C LYS A 356 6.63 -9.44 -16.40
N GLU A 357 6.78 -9.59 -15.10
CA GLU A 357 5.67 -9.58 -14.14
C GLU A 357 5.01 -8.21 -14.07
N SER A 358 5.80 -7.14 -14.09
CA SER A 358 5.27 -5.78 -14.21
C SER A 358 4.44 -5.60 -15.49
N MET A 359 4.91 -6.10 -16.63
CA MET A 359 4.18 -6.02 -17.90
C MET A 359 2.93 -6.91 -17.91
N LEU A 360 2.95 -8.09 -17.25
CA LEU A 360 1.77 -8.95 -17.10
C LEU A 360 0.63 -8.27 -16.33
N ARG A 361 0.95 -7.38 -15.40
CA ARG A 361 -0.04 -6.55 -14.69
C ARG A 361 -0.42 -5.32 -15.49
N MET A 362 0.57 -4.54 -15.94
CA MET A 362 0.33 -3.20 -16.43
C MET A 362 -0.22 -3.16 -17.86
N ILE A 363 0.19 -4.08 -18.76
CA ILE A 363 -0.30 -4.09 -20.15
C ILE A 363 -1.83 -4.26 -20.21
N PRO A 364 -2.47 -5.22 -19.51
CA PRO A 364 -3.92 -5.30 -19.48
C PRO A 364 -4.60 -4.04 -18.93
N ILE A 365 -4.01 -3.40 -17.91
CA ILE A 365 -4.56 -2.16 -17.32
C ILE A 365 -4.51 -1.01 -18.33
N LEU A 366 -3.40 -0.86 -19.05
CA LEU A 366 -3.21 0.24 -20.01
C LEU A 366 -3.94 0.03 -21.33
N ALA A 367 -4.06 -1.24 -21.78
CA ALA A 367 -4.65 -1.57 -23.08
C ALA A 367 -6.17 -1.74 -23.05
N LEU A 368 -6.76 -2.05 -21.89
CA LEU A 368 -8.19 -2.34 -21.79
C LEU A 368 -8.94 -1.21 -21.07
N PRO A 369 -9.92 -0.54 -21.70
CA PRO A 369 -10.84 0.34 -20.98
C PRO A 369 -11.57 -0.40 -19.85
N GLY A 370 -12.01 0.33 -18.81
CA GLY A 370 -12.51 -0.26 -17.56
C GLY A 370 -13.57 -1.35 -17.71
N ARG A 371 -14.49 -1.22 -18.72
CA ARG A 371 -15.48 -2.27 -19.01
C ARG A 371 -14.86 -3.55 -19.58
N LEU A 372 -13.87 -3.43 -20.48
CA LEU A 372 -13.17 -4.56 -21.08
C LEU A 372 -12.17 -5.19 -20.10
N TYR A 373 -11.62 -4.42 -19.20
CA TYR A 373 -10.72 -4.95 -18.15
C TYR A 373 -11.44 -5.96 -17.24
N ARG A 374 -12.76 -5.84 -17.05
CA ARG A 374 -13.55 -6.81 -16.27
C ARG A 374 -13.61 -8.19 -16.94
N GLN A 375 -13.41 -8.29 -18.25
CA GLN A 375 -13.43 -9.54 -19.00
C GLN A 375 -12.18 -10.37 -18.70
N ARG A 376 -12.33 -11.46 -17.95
CA ARG A 376 -11.21 -12.32 -17.52
C ARG A 376 -10.42 -12.89 -18.71
N TRP A 377 -11.12 -13.30 -19.77
CA TRP A 377 -10.49 -13.90 -20.95
C TRP A 377 -9.62 -12.91 -21.72
N LEU A 378 -10.00 -11.63 -21.84
CA LEU A 378 -9.17 -10.59 -22.51
C LEU A 378 -7.88 -10.35 -21.73
N ARG A 379 -7.96 -10.26 -20.39
CA ARG A 379 -6.76 -10.15 -19.56
C ARG A 379 -5.85 -11.37 -19.69
N ALA A 380 -6.45 -12.58 -19.69
CA ALA A 380 -5.70 -13.82 -19.87
C ALA A 380 -4.99 -13.88 -21.25
N LEU A 381 -5.68 -13.45 -22.32
CA LEU A 381 -5.10 -13.37 -23.66
C LEU A 381 -3.90 -12.41 -23.69
N LEU A 382 -4.05 -11.18 -23.19
CA LEU A 382 -2.95 -10.21 -23.16
C LEU A 382 -1.77 -10.72 -22.31
N ARG A 383 -2.05 -11.33 -21.15
CA ARG A 383 -1.02 -11.96 -20.32
C ARG A 383 -0.32 -13.11 -21.05
N ALA A 384 -1.05 -13.94 -21.79
CA ALA A 384 -0.48 -15.02 -22.59
C ALA A 384 0.44 -14.48 -23.71
N LEU A 385 0.05 -13.38 -24.39
CA LEU A 385 0.88 -12.72 -25.40
C LEU A 385 2.18 -12.17 -24.79
N VAL A 386 2.10 -11.48 -23.65
CA VAL A 386 3.28 -11.00 -22.93
C VAL A 386 4.19 -12.18 -22.54
N HIS A 387 3.60 -13.25 -21.97
CA HIS A 387 4.35 -14.42 -21.56
C HIS A 387 5.05 -15.09 -22.75
N GLY A 388 4.36 -15.21 -23.89
CA GLY A 388 4.92 -15.72 -25.14
C GLY A 388 6.08 -14.86 -25.66
N ALA A 389 5.91 -13.53 -25.67
CA ALA A 389 6.96 -12.61 -26.09
C ALA A 389 8.25 -12.77 -25.26
N PHE A 390 8.13 -12.90 -23.94
CA PHE A 390 9.28 -13.10 -23.05
C PHE A 390 9.93 -14.49 -23.17
N ARG A 391 9.36 -15.43 -23.94
CA ARG A 391 10.01 -16.71 -24.30
C ARG A 391 10.95 -16.56 -25.50
N LEU A 392 10.81 -15.51 -26.31
CA LEU A 392 11.64 -15.28 -27.49
C LEU A 392 13.09 -14.99 -27.11
N PRO A 393 14.08 -15.75 -27.62
CA PRO A 393 15.49 -15.58 -27.27
C PRO A 393 16.03 -14.16 -27.48
N PRO A 394 15.67 -13.43 -28.58
CA PRO A 394 16.14 -12.07 -28.78
C PRO A 394 15.68 -11.11 -27.66
N LEU A 395 14.41 -11.21 -27.25
CA LEU A 395 13.87 -10.36 -26.18
C LEU A 395 14.53 -10.70 -24.84
N ARG A 396 14.70 -11.97 -24.53
CA ARG A 396 15.39 -12.39 -23.29
C ARG A 396 16.83 -11.86 -23.24
N ARG A 397 17.59 -11.98 -24.34
CA ARG A 397 18.96 -11.43 -24.44
C ARG A 397 18.97 -9.90 -24.32
N PHE A 398 17.97 -9.22 -24.86
CA PHE A 398 17.84 -7.79 -24.72
C PHE A 398 17.58 -7.43 -23.24
N VAL A 399 16.54 -8.01 -22.63
CA VAL A 399 16.12 -7.71 -21.24
C VAL A 399 17.19 -8.10 -20.23
N SER A 400 17.99 -9.17 -20.45
CA SER A 400 19.05 -9.57 -19.53
C SER A 400 20.12 -8.49 -19.28
N LYS A 401 20.20 -7.49 -20.14
CA LYS A 401 21.15 -6.37 -20.08
C LYS A 401 20.47 -5.04 -19.72
N VAL A 402 19.20 -5.07 -19.33
CA VAL A 402 18.41 -3.89 -18.99
C VAL A 402 18.31 -3.74 -17.49
N PHE A 403 18.58 -2.54 -17.00
CA PHE A 403 18.25 -2.14 -15.63
C PHE A 403 17.48 -0.84 -15.65
N GLY A 404 16.83 -0.52 -14.55
CA GLY A 404 16.15 0.75 -14.34
C GLY A 404 16.77 1.51 -13.16
N VAL A 405 16.62 2.82 -13.18
CA VAL A 405 16.70 3.65 -11.98
C VAL A 405 15.30 4.17 -11.73
N VAL A 406 14.67 3.69 -10.66
CA VAL A 406 13.39 4.21 -10.21
C VAL A 406 13.68 5.46 -9.40
N VAL A 407 13.22 6.59 -9.90
CA VAL A 407 13.31 7.90 -9.24
C VAL A 407 12.01 8.13 -8.51
N ILE A 408 12.08 8.24 -7.20
CA ILE A 408 10.93 8.44 -6.31
C ILE A 408 11.01 9.86 -5.75
N LEU A 409 9.94 10.64 -5.88
CA LEU A 409 9.77 11.87 -5.13
C LEU A 409 9.44 11.51 -3.67
N GLY A 410 10.45 11.61 -2.80
CA GLY A 410 10.38 11.10 -1.44
C GLY A 410 9.67 12.03 -0.46
N LYS A 411 9.61 13.34 -0.76
CA LYS A 411 8.93 14.34 0.09
C LYS A 411 7.95 15.16 -0.75
N PRO A 412 6.86 14.55 -1.27
CA PRO A 412 5.84 15.30 -2.01
C PRO A 412 5.15 16.31 -1.10
N THR A 413 4.96 17.53 -1.62
CA THR A 413 4.17 18.58 -0.99
C THR A 413 2.71 18.58 -1.44
N SER A 414 2.40 17.85 -2.51
CA SER A 414 1.04 17.65 -2.99
C SER A 414 0.26 16.73 -2.04
N GLU A 415 -0.97 17.14 -1.75
CA GLU A 415 -1.91 16.37 -0.90
C GLU A 415 -3.18 16.07 -1.68
N GLY A 416 -3.63 14.84 -1.55
CA GLY A 416 -4.79 14.33 -2.20
C GLY A 416 -5.92 13.95 -1.25
N SER A 417 -6.83 13.08 -1.72
CA SER A 417 -7.97 12.67 -0.92
C SER A 417 -8.50 11.27 -1.27
N VAL A 418 -9.22 10.69 -0.30
CA VAL A 418 -10.05 9.49 -0.45
C VAL A 418 -11.48 9.86 -0.07
N ARG A 419 -12.39 9.86 -1.04
CA ARG A 419 -13.79 10.27 -0.84
C ARG A 419 -14.75 9.19 -1.34
N LEU A 420 -15.89 9.04 -0.69
CA LEU A 420 -16.91 8.11 -1.16
C LEU A 420 -17.48 8.55 -2.51
N ALA A 421 -17.68 7.57 -3.40
CA ALA A 421 -18.43 7.76 -4.64
C ALA A 421 -19.90 7.32 -4.49
N SER A 422 -20.21 6.53 -3.46
CA SER A 422 -21.54 5.98 -3.19
C SER A 422 -21.65 5.53 -1.73
N ARG A 423 -22.87 5.45 -1.20
CA ARG A 423 -23.18 4.79 0.07
C ARG A 423 -23.10 3.25 0.00
N ASP A 424 -23.05 2.69 -1.21
CA ASP A 424 -22.92 1.25 -1.42
C ASP A 424 -21.47 0.82 -1.17
N PRO A 425 -21.20 -0.07 -0.19
CA PRO A 425 -19.87 -0.57 0.11
C PRO A 425 -19.21 -1.33 -1.06
N ALA A 426 -19.97 -1.80 -2.05
CA ALA A 426 -19.42 -2.46 -3.23
C ALA A 426 -18.77 -1.47 -4.22
N VAL A 427 -19.06 -0.17 -4.10
CA VAL A 427 -18.50 0.88 -4.96
C VAL A 427 -17.20 1.40 -4.37
N PRO A 428 -16.07 1.32 -5.12
CA PRO A 428 -14.80 1.85 -4.64
C PRO A 428 -14.85 3.36 -4.38
N ALA A 429 -14.07 3.82 -3.41
CA ALA A 429 -13.87 5.26 -3.18
C ALA A 429 -13.19 5.93 -4.38
N ARG A 430 -13.42 7.22 -4.56
CA ARG A 430 -12.64 8.08 -5.43
C ARG A 430 -11.31 8.38 -4.73
N ILE A 431 -10.22 7.89 -5.31
CA ILE A 431 -8.86 8.09 -4.81
C ILE A 431 -8.20 9.12 -5.70
N ASP A 432 -7.79 10.23 -5.13
CA ASP A 432 -7.11 11.31 -5.84
C ASP A 432 -5.80 11.65 -5.11
N PRO A 433 -4.66 11.15 -5.58
CA PRO A 433 -3.36 11.46 -4.96
C PRO A 433 -2.84 12.87 -5.30
N ALA A 434 -3.47 13.59 -6.22
CA ALA A 434 -3.10 14.93 -6.66
C ALA A 434 -1.61 15.08 -7.04
N TYR A 435 -1.03 14.07 -7.73
CA TYR A 435 0.39 14.07 -8.07
C TYR A 435 0.80 15.31 -8.84
N TYR A 436 1.91 15.94 -8.38
CA TYR A 436 2.51 17.13 -8.96
C TYR A 436 1.59 18.37 -8.98
N ALA A 437 0.62 18.45 -8.07
CA ALA A 437 -0.24 19.62 -7.95
C ALA A 437 0.58 20.89 -7.66
N THR A 438 1.72 20.77 -6.97
CA THR A 438 2.63 21.88 -6.67
C THR A 438 3.76 21.99 -7.69
N GLU A 439 4.26 23.21 -7.95
CA GLU A 439 5.44 23.41 -8.79
C GLU A 439 6.70 22.85 -8.14
N SER A 440 6.78 22.88 -6.80
CA SER A 440 7.87 22.29 -6.03
C SER A 440 8.06 20.81 -6.36
N ASP A 441 6.97 20.02 -6.38
CA ASP A 441 7.02 18.60 -6.70
C ASP A 441 7.49 18.35 -8.14
N ARG A 442 7.00 19.17 -9.09
CA ARG A 442 7.41 19.10 -10.50
C ARG A 442 8.88 19.43 -10.68
N ASP A 443 9.38 20.42 -9.96
CA ASP A 443 10.77 20.84 -10.01
C ASP A 443 11.72 19.84 -9.35
N THR A 444 11.32 19.29 -8.21
CA THR A 444 12.10 18.29 -7.48
C THR A 444 12.21 16.99 -8.30
N MET A 445 11.10 16.49 -8.85
CA MET A 445 11.14 15.30 -9.70
C MET A 445 11.98 15.52 -10.96
N ASP A 446 11.88 16.69 -11.59
CA ASP A 446 12.68 17.02 -12.78
C ASP A 446 14.19 17.05 -12.48
N ALA A 447 14.59 17.60 -11.34
CA ALA A 447 15.97 17.61 -10.87
C ALA A 447 16.45 16.20 -10.48
N ALA A 448 15.63 15.44 -9.76
CA ALA A 448 15.94 14.07 -9.36
C ALA A 448 16.17 13.14 -10.57
N VAL A 449 15.37 13.28 -11.64
CA VAL A 449 15.57 12.53 -12.90
C VAL A 449 16.94 12.83 -13.51
N MET A 450 17.38 14.10 -13.51
CA MET A 450 18.71 14.45 -14.01
C MET A 450 19.83 13.92 -13.11
N ARG A 451 19.61 13.92 -11.80
CA ARG A 451 20.54 13.36 -10.83
C ARG A 451 20.70 11.85 -11.01
N ALA A 452 19.59 11.11 -11.17
CA ALA A 452 19.61 9.69 -11.51
C ALA A 452 20.38 9.40 -12.80
N HIS A 453 20.22 10.26 -13.81
CA HIS A 453 20.99 10.14 -15.05
C HIS A 453 22.50 10.37 -14.81
N ALA A 454 22.86 11.32 -13.94
CA ALA A 454 24.28 11.57 -13.61
C ALA A 454 24.97 10.34 -13.02
N ILE A 455 24.30 9.55 -12.15
CA ILE A 455 24.83 8.27 -11.64
C ILE A 455 25.19 7.33 -12.80
N THR A 456 24.32 7.21 -13.81
CA THR A 456 24.56 6.28 -14.93
C THR A 456 25.64 6.75 -15.91
N ARG A 457 26.11 7.98 -15.78
CA ARG A 457 27.20 8.57 -16.59
C ARG A 457 28.58 8.41 -15.97
N GLN A 458 28.67 7.95 -14.72
CA GLN A 458 29.95 7.73 -14.04
C GLN A 458 30.68 6.50 -14.58
N ALA A 459 32.01 6.50 -14.44
CA ALA A 459 32.88 5.53 -15.07
C ALA A 459 32.51 4.05 -14.81
N PRO A 460 32.13 3.63 -13.59
CA PRO A 460 31.78 2.23 -13.30
C PRO A 460 30.64 1.69 -14.15
N LEU A 461 29.66 2.54 -14.54
CA LEU A 461 28.55 2.16 -15.42
C LEU A 461 28.80 2.58 -16.86
N ALA A 462 29.27 3.79 -17.14
CA ALA A 462 29.50 4.30 -18.49
C ALA A 462 30.52 3.43 -19.27
N GLY A 463 31.55 2.95 -18.59
CA GLY A 463 32.55 2.04 -19.15
C GLY A 463 31.98 0.70 -19.66
N THR A 464 30.75 0.34 -19.28
CA THR A 464 30.04 -0.85 -19.77
C THR A 464 29.07 -0.56 -20.92
N GLY A 465 29.24 0.56 -21.63
CA GLY A 465 28.40 0.92 -22.77
C GLY A 465 26.95 1.25 -22.45
N VAL A 466 26.68 1.74 -21.23
CA VAL A 466 25.33 2.05 -20.75
C VAL A 466 24.69 3.17 -21.57
N ARG A 467 23.46 2.93 -22.05
CA ARG A 467 22.66 3.88 -22.84
C ARG A 467 21.23 3.93 -22.33
N ALA A 468 20.68 5.16 -22.20
CA ALA A 468 19.27 5.36 -21.88
C ALA A 468 18.37 4.85 -23.01
N LEU A 469 17.32 4.12 -22.67
CA LEU A 469 16.32 3.63 -23.64
C LEU A 469 15.32 4.73 -24.05
N SER A 470 15.14 5.76 -23.24
CA SER A 470 14.31 6.93 -23.55
C SER A 470 15.18 8.18 -23.68
N ARG A 471 15.26 8.74 -24.89
CA ARG A 471 15.94 10.02 -25.12
C ARG A 471 15.21 11.19 -24.47
N ALA A 472 13.88 11.09 -24.31
CA ALA A 472 13.09 12.14 -23.68
C ALA A 472 13.36 12.22 -22.16
N ALA A 473 13.59 11.08 -21.49
CA ALA A 473 13.92 11.01 -20.07
C ALA A 473 15.21 11.77 -19.72
N VAL A 474 16.21 11.71 -20.60
CA VAL A 474 17.55 12.30 -20.41
C VAL A 474 17.75 13.58 -21.22
N SER A 475 16.68 14.18 -21.73
CA SER A 475 16.74 15.41 -22.52
C SER A 475 17.18 16.60 -21.68
N THR A 476 18.06 17.46 -22.22
CA THR A 476 18.39 18.77 -21.64
C THR A 476 17.23 19.75 -21.74
N ASP A 477 16.31 19.57 -22.69
CA ASP A 477 15.07 20.32 -22.80
C ASP A 477 14.10 19.91 -21.68
N ARG A 478 13.93 20.82 -20.70
CA ARG A 478 13.06 20.64 -19.53
C ARG A 478 11.60 20.32 -19.91
N ARG A 479 11.07 20.92 -20.98
CA ARG A 479 9.69 20.69 -21.43
C ARG A 479 9.50 19.26 -21.95
N LYS A 480 10.47 18.73 -22.69
CA LYS A 480 10.45 17.34 -23.19
C LYS A 480 10.57 16.36 -22.04
N ARG A 481 11.45 16.62 -21.09
CA ARG A 481 11.67 15.77 -19.92
C ARG A 481 10.45 15.78 -19.01
N ARG A 482 9.85 16.92 -18.68
CA ARG A 482 8.60 16.99 -17.89
C ARG A 482 7.45 16.26 -18.57
N ARG A 483 7.28 16.39 -19.89
CA ARG A 483 6.25 15.64 -20.61
C ARG A 483 6.47 14.13 -20.50
N TRP A 484 7.72 13.68 -20.55
CA TRP A 484 8.05 12.28 -20.31
C TRP A 484 7.73 11.86 -18.86
N ILE A 485 8.11 12.65 -17.86
CA ILE A 485 7.80 12.40 -16.45
C ILE A 485 6.28 12.21 -16.29
N HIS A 486 5.47 13.15 -16.75
CA HIS A 486 4.01 13.09 -16.67
C HIS A 486 3.45 11.81 -17.33
N GLY A 487 3.99 11.41 -18.47
CA GLY A 487 3.59 10.19 -19.18
C GLY A 487 4.07 8.89 -18.53
N ALA A 488 5.18 8.90 -17.81
CA ALA A 488 5.82 7.73 -17.22
C ALA A 488 5.49 7.53 -15.73
N THR A 489 4.89 8.52 -15.08
CA THR A 489 4.59 8.48 -13.65
C THR A 489 3.71 7.30 -13.27
N MET A 490 4.07 6.67 -12.16
CA MET A 490 3.36 5.61 -11.46
C MET A 490 3.35 5.88 -9.95
N THR A 491 2.50 5.17 -9.21
CA THR A 491 2.55 5.13 -7.74
C THR A 491 3.68 4.19 -7.27
N THR A 492 4.23 4.48 -6.11
CA THR A 492 5.12 3.56 -5.38
C THR A 492 4.32 2.72 -4.35
N PHE A 493 2.98 2.91 -4.30
CA PHE A 493 2.07 2.24 -3.36
C PHE A 493 2.35 2.59 -1.88
N HIS A 494 2.84 3.79 -1.63
CA HIS A 494 3.19 4.29 -0.30
C HIS A 494 2.12 5.26 0.25
N TYR A 495 0.86 4.83 0.23
CA TYR A 495 -0.27 5.64 0.69
C TYR A 495 -0.25 5.88 2.17
N CYS A 496 -0.41 7.15 2.61
CA CYS A 496 -0.50 7.53 4.02
C CYS A 496 -1.30 8.83 4.21
N GLY A 497 -1.49 9.23 5.47
CA GLY A 497 -1.98 10.56 5.85
C GLY A 497 -3.49 10.78 5.79
N SER A 498 -4.26 9.88 5.22
CA SER A 498 -5.71 10.05 4.98
C SER A 498 -6.60 10.06 6.23
N CYS A 499 -6.03 9.79 7.39
CA CYS A 499 -6.61 9.97 8.73
C CYS A 499 -5.52 10.48 9.68
N ARG A 500 -4.77 11.51 9.25
CA ARG A 500 -3.57 11.97 9.94
C ARG A 500 -3.80 12.23 11.42
N MET A 501 -2.84 11.86 12.25
CA MET A 501 -2.85 12.21 13.67
C MET A 501 -2.34 13.63 13.89
N GLY A 502 -2.82 14.27 14.94
CA GLY A 502 -2.37 15.61 15.35
C GLY A 502 -3.28 16.22 16.40
N GLU A 503 -2.88 17.38 16.92
CA GLU A 503 -3.63 18.14 17.92
C GLU A 503 -4.63 19.12 17.28
N ASP A 504 -4.40 19.50 16.02
CA ASP A 504 -5.24 20.46 15.29
C ASP A 504 -6.64 19.89 14.96
N CYS A 505 -7.57 20.77 14.58
CA CYS A 505 -8.96 20.42 14.28
C CYS A 505 -9.13 19.59 12.99
N ASP A 506 -8.16 19.70 12.04
CA ASP A 506 -8.19 18.95 10.80
C ASP A 506 -7.63 17.53 10.94
N SER A 507 -7.04 17.21 12.09
CA SER A 507 -6.53 15.88 12.39
C SER A 507 -7.63 15.05 13.03
N PRO A 508 -8.20 14.05 12.34
CA PRO A 508 -9.30 13.24 12.87
C PRO A 508 -8.87 12.25 13.96
N VAL A 509 -7.56 12.03 14.12
CA VAL A 509 -7.00 11.09 15.08
C VAL A 509 -6.06 11.84 16.01
N ASP A 510 -6.11 11.54 17.32
CA ASP A 510 -5.21 12.10 18.32
C ASP A 510 -3.84 11.37 18.35
N THR A 511 -2.93 11.86 19.20
CA THR A 511 -1.59 11.29 19.34
C THR A 511 -1.55 9.92 20.03
N ARG A 512 -2.65 9.47 20.61
CA ARG A 512 -2.83 8.10 21.10
C ARG A 512 -3.60 7.21 20.13
N LEU A 513 -3.75 7.67 18.88
CA LEU A 513 -4.43 6.99 17.79
C LEU A 513 -5.95 6.81 17.97
N CYS A 514 -6.58 7.51 18.89
CA CYS A 514 -8.04 7.49 19.05
C CYS A 514 -8.69 8.41 18.00
N VAL A 515 -9.78 7.97 17.40
CA VAL A 515 -10.60 8.85 16.55
C VAL A 515 -11.28 9.88 17.44
N LYS A 516 -10.93 11.15 17.28
CA LYS A 516 -11.47 12.26 18.09
C LYS A 516 -12.99 12.30 18.01
N GLY A 517 -13.66 12.37 19.17
CA GLY A 517 -15.13 12.40 19.26
C GLY A 517 -15.83 11.05 19.18
N LEU A 518 -15.10 9.93 19.06
CA LEU A 518 -15.59 8.57 19.25
C LEU A 518 -15.06 7.98 20.55
N ALA A 519 -15.86 7.12 21.19
CA ALA A 519 -15.52 6.63 22.53
C ALA A 519 -14.48 5.48 22.52
N ASN A 520 -14.42 4.67 21.44
CA ASN A 520 -13.66 3.41 21.45
C ASN A 520 -13.27 2.95 20.03
N VAL A 521 -12.87 3.88 19.18
CA VAL A 521 -12.34 3.56 17.84
C VAL A 521 -10.94 4.13 17.72
N ARG A 522 -9.99 3.31 17.32
CA ARG A 522 -8.61 3.73 16.98
C ARG A 522 -8.30 3.48 15.52
N VAL A 523 -7.35 4.22 15.01
CA VAL A 523 -6.72 3.97 13.71
C VAL A 523 -5.24 3.70 13.95
N ALA A 524 -4.77 2.51 13.57
CA ALA A 524 -3.38 2.10 13.78
C ALA A 524 -2.76 1.54 12.49
N ASP A 525 -2.71 2.36 11.43
CA ASP A 525 -2.07 2.05 10.15
C ASP A 525 -1.45 3.29 9.50
N ALA A 526 -0.97 3.18 8.27
CA ALA A 526 -0.31 4.29 7.58
C ALA A 526 -1.19 5.54 7.39
N SER A 527 -2.51 5.42 7.51
CA SER A 527 -3.41 6.59 7.34
C SER A 527 -3.19 7.67 8.40
N VAL A 528 -2.62 7.31 9.57
CA VAL A 528 -2.40 8.27 10.66
C VAL A 528 -1.13 9.11 10.50
N MET A 529 -0.22 8.75 9.61
CA MET A 529 1.06 9.47 9.44
C MET A 529 0.81 10.93 9.02
N PRO A 530 1.27 11.93 9.80
CA PRO A 530 1.01 13.34 9.48
C PRO A 530 1.87 13.85 8.32
N ALA A 531 3.06 13.28 8.15
CA ALA A 531 3.95 13.52 7.02
C ALA A 531 4.49 12.19 6.50
N ILE A 532 4.75 12.12 5.19
CA ILE A 532 5.28 10.91 4.58
C ILE A 532 6.82 10.85 4.78
N PRO A 533 7.38 9.77 5.37
CA PRO A 533 8.82 9.53 5.39
C PRO A 533 9.40 9.38 3.99
N VAL A 534 10.67 9.74 3.81
CA VAL A 534 11.32 9.79 2.48
C VAL A 534 11.38 8.44 1.75
N SER A 535 11.21 7.35 2.45
CA SER A 535 11.41 5.99 1.95
C SER A 535 10.14 5.11 2.02
N ALA A 536 10.30 3.80 1.83
CA ALA A 536 9.20 2.83 1.86
C ALA A 536 8.46 2.81 3.20
N LEU A 537 7.13 2.72 3.17
CA LEU A 537 6.28 2.88 4.35
C LEU A 537 5.99 1.59 5.13
N ASN A 538 6.59 0.45 4.75
CA ASN A 538 6.29 -0.81 5.43
C ASN A 538 6.76 -0.81 6.89
N ALA A 539 8.00 -0.37 7.15
CA ALA A 539 8.55 -0.26 8.50
C ALA A 539 7.80 0.79 9.35
N PRO A 540 7.57 2.04 8.87
CA PRO A 540 6.75 3.00 9.60
C PRO A 540 5.32 2.51 9.91
N SER A 541 4.69 1.77 8.99
CA SER A 541 3.36 1.18 9.24
C SER A 541 3.37 0.13 10.34
N MET A 542 4.42 -0.71 10.38
CA MET A 542 4.62 -1.70 11.45
C MET A 542 4.87 -1.03 12.79
N MET A 543 5.68 0.02 12.81
CA MET A 543 5.97 0.83 14.00
C MET A 543 4.70 1.48 14.54
N VAL A 544 3.86 2.07 13.69
CA VAL A 544 2.55 2.62 14.11
C VAL A 544 1.68 1.54 14.73
N GLY A 545 1.59 0.35 14.12
CA GLY A 545 0.85 -0.78 14.68
C GLY A 545 1.40 -1.23 16.04
N TYR A 546 2.72 -1.26 16.19
CA TYR A 546 3.40 -1.61 17.43
C TYR A 546 3.06 -0.62 18.56
N ARG A 547 3.22 0.68 18.30
CA ARG A 547 2.87 1.77 19.24
C ARG A 547 1.38 1.80 19.56
N GLY A 548 0.52 1.55 18.56
CA GLY A 548 -0.92 1.46 18.77
C GLY A 548 -1.30 0.38 19.76
N ALA A 549 -0.64 -0.78 19.72
CA ALA A 549 -0.83 -1.83 20.71
C ALA A 549 -0.32 -1.43 22.10
N ASP A 550 0.81 -0.72 22.19
CA ASP A 550 1.33 -0.20 23.48
C ASP A 550 0.30 0.69 24.17
N PHE A 551 -0.26 1.67 23.45
CA PHE A 551 -1.27 2.58 24.01
C PHE A 551 -2.51 1.88 24.53
N ILE A 552 -2.93 0.76 23.92
CA ILE A 552 -4.07 -0.03 24.39
C ILE A 552 -3.68 -0.81 25.65
N LEU A 553 -2.51 -1.46 25.66
CA LEU A 553 -2.02 -2.26 26.77
C LEU A 553 -1.76 -1.42 28.02
N GLU A 554 -1.23 -0.21 27.88
CA GLU A 554 -1.09 0.77 28.98
C GLU A 554 -2.43 1.07 29.65
N GLY A 555 -3.51 1.25 28.86
CA GLY A 555 -4.86 1.48 29.36
C GLY A 555 -5.54 0.25 29.99
N VAL A 556 -5.01 -0.96 29.76
CA VAL A 556 -5.50 -2.20 30.41
C VAL A 556 -4.81 -2.42 31.75
N ALA A 557 -3.55 -1.97 31.88
CA ALA A 557 -2.77 -2.12 33.12
C ALA A 557 -3.12 -1.07 34.21
N SER A 558 -3.75 0.05 33.81
CA SER A 558 -4.26 1.11 34.72
C SER A 558 -5.69 0.84 35.15
#